data_d5351fbc58670402ce8e80672626d243
#
_entry.id   d5351fbc58670402ce8e80672626d243
#
_cell.length_a   1.000
_cell.length_b   1.000
_cell.length_c   1.000
_cell.angle_alpha   90.00
_cell.angle_beta   90.00
_cell.angle_gamma   90.00
#
_symmetry.space_group_name_H-M   'P 1'
#
loop_
_entity.id
_entity.type
_entity.pdbx_description
1 polymer ?
#
loop_
_entity_poly.entity_id
_entity_poly.type
_entity_poly.pdbx_seq_one_letter_code
_entity_poly.pdbx_strand_id
1 'polypeptide(L)'
;MRVIVIGLGVQGRKRLAVAGAEATGTVDPFHPEARYKRVEDVPLGSYDAALLCVPDKPKIELIAYLLANRKHLLVEKPLFAGQPADLERLKKLAEANRTVCYTAYNHRFEPHFMRMKAVVDSGVLGKIYCARMFYGNGTARLVRDSAWRDQGAGVLPDLGSHLLDTALFWFGRPAAPFSIQSVNRFENRAPDHVAFGANGDPVLQMEITLLAWRNYFYADVFAEKGSAHIQSLCKWGPSTFTLRDRKLPSGRPDEDGITLVQADPTWEAEYRHFKALCEQGASNIDNDIWINDVLAGLSRHALGSKA
;
A
#
# COMPACT_ATOMS: atom_id res chain seq x y z
N MET A 1 -21.96 -10.53 -0.06
CA MET A 1 -21.01 -11.06 -1.10
C MET A 1 -20.33 -12.29 -0.52
N ARG A 2 -20.29 -13.40 -1.24
CA ARG A 2 -19.61 -14.63 -0.79
C ARG A 2 -18.15 -14.54 -1.19
N VAL A 3 -17.23 -14.76 -0.25
CA VAL A 3 -15.80 -14.66 -0.53
C VAL A 3 -15.03 -15.90 -0.13
N ILE A 4 -13.89 -16.13 -0.78
CA ILE A 4 -12.89 -17.10 -0.33
C ILE A 4 -11.61 -16.37 0.04
N VAL A 5 -10.85 -16.92 1.00
CA VAL A 5 -9.55 -16.40 1.39
C VAL A 5 -8.47 -17.34 0.87
N ILE A 6 -7.53 -16.82 0.09
CA ILE A 6 -6.43 -17.60 -0.51
C ILE A 6 -5.13 -17.17 0.15
N GLY A 7 -4.47 -18.12 0.83
CA GLY A 7 -3.31 -17.90 1.69
C GLY A 7 -3.71 -17.60 3.13
N LEU A 8 -3.38 -18.51 4.07
CA LEU A 8 -3.74 -18.41 5.48
C LEU A 8 -2.57 -17.97 6.39
N GLY A 9 -1.64 -17.21 5.84
CA GLY A 9 -0.61 -16.52 6.60
C GLY A 9 -1.19 -15.41 7.51
N VAL A 10 -0.33 -14.56 8.05
CA VAL A 10 -0.74 -13.46 8.97
C VAL A 10 -1.83 -12.58 8.35
N GLN A 11 -1.67 -12.15 7.08
CA GLN A 11 -2.64 -11.27 6.43
C GLN A 11 -3.94 -12.01 6.10
N GLY A 12 -3.85 -13.26 5.60
CA GLY A 12 -5.03 -14.05 5.28
C GLY A 12 -5.94 -14.32 6.48
N ARG A 13 -5.36 -14.57 7.65
CA ARG A 13 -6.17 -14.73 8.90
C ARG A 13 -6.88 -13.42 9.28
N LYS A 14 -6.24 -12.26 9.10
CA LYS A 14 -6.91 -10.96 9.32
C LYS A 14 -8.05 -10.77 8.33
N ARG A 15 -7.83 -11.06 7.02
CA ARG A 15 -8.89 -10.98 6.01
C ARG A 15 -10.04 -11.93 6.32
N LEU A 16 -9.72 -13.15 6.77
CA LEU A 16 -10.76 -14.12 7.17
C LEU A 16 -11.61 -13.60 8.35
N ALA A 17 -10.96 -13.01 9.34
CA ALA A 17 -11.65 -12.42 10.48
C ALA A 17 -12.56 -11.24 10.05
N VAL A 18 -12.08 -10.37 9.17
CA VAL A 18 -12.86 -9.23 8.65
C VAL A 18 -14.03 -9.69 7.78
N ALA A 19 -13.82 -10.70 6.92
CA ALA A 19 -14.89 -11.25 6.08
C ALA A 19 -15.99 -11.97 6.90
N GLY A 20 -15.63 -12.56 8.03
CA GLY A 20 -16.57 -13.19 8.94
C GLY A 20 -17.47 -14.20 8.25
N ALA A 21 -18.79 -14.06 8.39
CA ALA A 21 -19.78 -14.94 7.80
C ALA A 21 -19.86 -14.92 6.25
N GLU A 22 -19.26 -13.91 5.61
CA GLU A 22 -19.18 -13.85 4.14
C GLU A 22 -18.12 -14.83 3.59
N ALA A 23 -17.17 -15.30 4.42
CA ALA A 23 -16.14 -16.26 4.02
C ALA A 23 -16.73 -17.67 3.86
N THR A 24 -16.85 -18.14 2.63
CA THR A 24 -17.43 -19.46 2.28
C THR A 24 -16.38 -20.56 2.14
N GLY A 25 -15.08 -20.20 2.08
CA GLY A 25 -13.99 -21.15 1.97
C GLY A 25 -12.62 -20.53 2.16
N THR A 26 -11.65 -21.40 2.41
CA THR A 26 -10.24 -21.05 2.59
C THR A 26 -9.39 -21.94 1.69
N VAL A 27 -8.33 -21.36 1.08
CA VAL A 27 -7.42 -22.07 0.19
C VAL A 27 -5.98 -21.84 0.64
N ASP A 28 -5.26 -22.90 0.93
CA ASP A 28 -3.82 -22.81 1.21
C ASP A 28 -3.19 -24.20 1.03
N PRO A 29 -2.16 -24.37 0.19
CA PRO A 29 -1.56 -25.67 -0.06
C PRO A 29 -0.88 -26.28 1.17
N PHE A 30 -0.42 -25.44 2.10
CA PHE A 30 0.40 -25.86 3.23
C PHE A 30 -0.33 -25.81 4.59
N HIS A 31 -1.31 -24.90 4.72
CA HIS A 31 -2.00 -24.71 6.01
C HIS A 31 -2.98 -25.87 6.27
N PRO A 32 -2.87 -26.58 7.42
CA PRO A 32 -3.70 -27.77 7.69
C PRO A 32 -5.20 -27.47 7.78
N GLU A 33 -5.58 -26.29 8.28
CA GLU A 33 -6.98 -25.87 8.44
C GLU A 33 -7.61 -25.32 7.15
N ALA A 34 -6.86 -25.24 6.05
CA ALA A 34 -7.43 -24.83 4.79
C ALA A 34 -8.40 -25.86 4.25
N ARG A 35 -9.62 -25.42 3.92
CA ARG A 35 -10.67 -26.30 3.36
C ARG A 35 -10.28 -26.88 2.00
N TYR A 36 -9.54 -26.10 1.20
CA TYR A 36 -9.06 -26.50 -0.12
C TYR A 36 -7.54 -26.31 -0.21
N LYS A 37 -6.89 -27.15 -0.99
CA LYS A 37 -5.45 -27.04 -1.22
C LYS A 37 -5.09 -26.24 -2.48
N ARG A 38 -6.01 -26.17 -3.42
CA ARG A 38 -5.88 -25.44 -4.68
C ARG A 38 -7.13 -24.62 -4.94
N VAL A 39 -6.99 -23.48 -5.62
CA VAL A 39 -8.12 -22.62 -5.96
C VAL A 39 -9.07 -23.28 -6.97
N GLU A 40 -8.52 -24.12 -7.84
CA GLU A 40 -9.29 -24.85 -8.84
C GLU A 40 -10.23 -25.89 -8.23
N ASP A 41 -9.97 -26.33 -7.01
CA ASP A 41 -10.81 -27.29 -6.28
C ASP A 41 -12.05 -26.62 -5.68
N VAL A 42 -12.09 -25.28 -5.63
CA VAL A 42 -13.24 -24.53 -5.10
C VAL A 42 -14.32 -24.42 -6.17
N PRO A 43 -15.56 -24.89 -5.93
CA PRO A 43 -16.63 -24.76 -6.88
C PRO A 43 -16.88 -23.28 -7.25
N LEU A 44 -16.77 -22.93 -8.53
CA LEU A 44 -16.89 -21.54 -9.01
C LEU A 44 -18.23 -20.88 -8.62
N GLY A 45 -19.29 -21.64 -8.48
CA GLY A 45 -20.62 -21.14 -8.05
C GLY A 45 -20.71 -20.83 -6.55
N SER A 46 -19.69 -21.18 -5.72
CA SER A 46 -19.74 -21.02 -4.27
C SER A 46 -19.28 -19.67 -3.76
N TYR A 47 -18.63 -18.83 -4.60
CA TYR A 47 -18.08 -17.53 -4.22
C TYR A 47 -18.19 -16.52 -5.35
N ASP A 48 -18.18 -15.24 -4.98
CA ASP A 48 -18.29 -14.10 -5.89
C ASP A 48 -16.95 -13.36 -6.00
N ALA A 49 -16.14 -13.38 -4.94
CA ALA A 49 -14.84 -12.73 -4.87
C ALA A 49 -13.81 -13.55 -4.09
N ALA A 50 -12.51 -13.22 -4.28
CA ALA A 50 -11.40 -13.80 -3.56
C ALA A 50 -10.55 -12.73 -2.87
N LEU A 51 -10.14 -12.99 -1.62
CA LEU A 51 -9.19 -12.20 -0.85
C LEU A 51 -7.83 -12.89 -0.95
N LEU A 52 -6.95 -12.36 -1.80
CA LEU A 52 -5.70 -13.02 -2.20
C LEU A 52 -4.52 -12.54 -1.33
N CYS A 53 -4.03 -13.42 -0.47
CA CYS A 53 -3.01 -13.15 0.55
C CYS A 53 -1.78 -14.07 0.37
N VAL A 54 -1.29 -14.18 -0.85
CA VAL A 54 -0.17 -15.07 -1.21
C VAL A 54 1.11 -14.29 -1.51
N PRO A 55 2.30 -14.92 -1.44
CA PRO A 55 3.55 -14.34 -1.93
C PRO A 55 3.50 -13.99 -3.43
N ASP A 56 4.46 -13.17 -3.89
CA ASP A 56 4.44 -12.62 -5.25
C ASP A 56 4.52 -13.67 -6.36
N LYS A 57 5.30 -14.75 -6.15
CA LYS A 57 5.55 -15.76 -7.18
C LYS A 57 4.28 -16.37 -7.82
N PRO A 58 3.27 -16.87 -7.05
CA PRO A 58 2.04 -17.41 -7.63
C PRO A 58 0.98 -16.34 -7.93
N LYS A 59 1.20 -15.08 -7.52
CA LYS A 59 0.15 -14.04 -7.47
C LYS A 59 -0.46 -13.76 -8.83
N ILE A 60 0.37 -13.51 -9.84
CA ILE A 60 -0.08 -13.09 -11.18
C ILE A 60 -0.98 -14.14 -11.85
N GLU A 61 -0.59 -15.41 -11.80
CA GLU A 61 -1.37 -16.47 -12.44
C GLU A 61 -2.66 -16.78 -11.68
N LEU A 62 -2.65 -16.70 -10.35
CA LEU A 62 -3.87 -16.82 -9.55
C LEU A 62 -4.86 -15.68 -9.85
N ILE A 63 -4.38 -14.44 -9.98
CA ILE A 63 -5.21 -13.31 -10.37
C ILE A 63 -5.80 -13.56 -11.77
N ALA A 64 -4.97 -13.94 -12.73
CA ALA A 64 -5.44 -14.22 -14.09
C ALA A 64 -6.51 -15.32 -14.13
N TYR A 65 -6.31 -16.42 -13.40
CA TYR A 65 -7.30 -17.50 -13.29
C TYR A 65 -8.63 -16.99 -12.72
N LEU A 66 -8.60 -16.24 -11.63
CA LEU A 66 -9.79 -15.75 -10.96
C LEU A 66 -10.56 -14.72 -11.81
N LEU A 67 -9.85 -13.77 -12.45
CA LEU A 67 -10.46 -12.80 -13.35
C LEU A 67 -11.10 -13.49 -14.58
N ALA A 68 -10.42 -14.49 -15.15
CA ALA A 68 -10.97 -15.27 -16.27
C ALA A 68 -12.26 -16.02 -15.89
N ASN A 69 -12.37 -16.43 -14.62
CA ASN A 69 -13.57 -17.07 -14.07
C ASN A 69 -14.58 -16.07 -13.49
N ARG A 70 -14.49 -14.78 -13.86
CA ARG A 70 -15.40 -13.70 -13.46
C ARG A 70 -15.51 -13.52 -11.95
N LYS A 71 -14.37 -13.62 -11.22
CA LYS A 71 -14.30 -13.36 -9.79
C LYS A 71 -13.68 -12.00 -9.51
N HIS A 72 -14.29 -11.23 -8.61
CA HIS A 72 -13.70 -10.01 -8.09
C HIS A 72 -12.52 -10.34 -7.16
N LEU A 73 -11.54 -9.46 -7.06
CA LEU A 73 -10.32 -9.68 -6.31
C LEU A 73 -9.97 -8.51 -5.40
N LEU A 74 -9.71 -8.82 -4.14
CA LEU A 74 -8.93 -7.99 -3.23
C LEU A 74 -7.56 -8.67 -3.07
N VAL A 75 -6.50 -8.00 -3.53
CA VAL A 75 -5.14 -8.54 -3.59
C VAL A 75 -4.27 -7.84 -2.55
N GLU A 76 -3.55 -8.61 -1.72
CA GLU A 76 -2.58 -8.01 -0.80
C GLU A 76 -1.43 -7.34 -1.53
N LYS A 77 -1.09 -6.15 -1.04
CA LYS A 77 0.00 -5.32 -1.57
C LYS A 77 1.40 -5.96 -1.34
N PRO A 78 2.40 -5.59 -2.12
CA PRO A 78 2.27 -4.89 -3.39
C PRO A 78 1.77 -5.83 -4.49
N LEU A 79 1.14 -5.29 -5.51
CA LEU A 79 0.94 -6.04 -6.75
C LEU A 79 2.18 -5.80 -7.62
N PHE A 80 3.21 -6.56 -7.33
CA PHE A 80 4.49 -6.47 -8.02
C PHE A 80 4.58 -7.54 -9.11
N ALA A 81 4.82 -7.11 -10.36
CA ALA A 81 5.01 -8.00 -11.51
C ALA A 81 6.44 -7.88 -12.03
N GLY A 82 7.06 -9.01 -12.32
CA GLY A 82 8.39 -9.05 -12.92
C GLY A 82 8.43 -8.49 -14.34
N GLN A 83 7.29 -8.56 -15.06
CA GLN A 83 7.12 -8.00 -16.39
C GLN A 83 5.97 -6.98 -16.39
N PRO A 84 6.17 -5.74 -16.87
CA PRO A 84 5.11 -4.73 -16.94
C PRO A 84 3.88 -5.21 -17.73
N ALA A 85 4.10 -6.03 -18.77
CA ALA A 85 3.04 -6.60 -19.60
C ALA A 85 2.04 -7.47 -18.82
N ASP A 86 2.45 -8.03 -17.67
CA ASP A 86 1.57 -8.85 -16.83
C ASP A 86 0.44 -8.02 -16.24
N LEU A 87 0.71 -6.82 -15.73
CA LEU A 87 -0.32 -5.95 -15.15
C LEU A 87 -1.29 -5.44 -16.24
N GLU A 88 -0.78 -5.10 -17.41
CA GLU A 88 -1.61 -4.74 -18.57
C GLU A 88 -2.51 -5.90 -19.01
N ARG A 89 -1.99 -7.13 -19.00
CA ARG A 89 -2.79 -8.35 -19.26
C ARG A 89 -3.90 -8.50 -18.23
N LEU A 90 -3.59 -8.35 -16.94
CA LEU A 90 -4.58 -8.45 -15.88
C LEU A 90 -5.65 -7.36 -15.98
N LYS A 91 -5.27 -6.12 -16.32
CA LYS A 91 -6.21 -5.02 -16.56
C LYS A 91 -7.21 -5.37 -17.66
N LYS A 92 -6.71 -5.76 -18.84
CA LYS A 92 -7.55 -6.17 -19.96
C LYS A 92 -8.49 -7.33 -19.60
N LEU A 93 -8.00 -8.28 -18.82
CA LEU A 93 -8.78 -9.43 -18.38
C LEU A 93 -9.90 -9.02 -17.42
N ALA A 94 -9.62 -8.10 -16.48
CA ALA A 94 -10.60 -7.55 -15.56
C ALA A 94 -11.71 -6.78 -16.32
N GLU A 95 -11.33 -5.94 -17.28
CA GLU A 95 -12.23 -5.16 -18.11
C GLU A 95 -13.14 -6.07 -18.97
N ALA A 96 -12.54 -7.05 -19.67
CA ALA A 96 -13.27 -7.99 -20.52
C ALA A 96 -14.30 -8.81 -19.75
N ASN A 97 -14.02 -9.16 -18.50
CA ASN A 97 -14.89 -9.96 -17.65
C ASN A 97 -15.77 -9.13 -16.71
N ARG A 98 -15.65 -7.78 -16.74
CA ARG A 98 -16.36 -6.85 -15.83
C ARG A 98 -16.14 -7.20 -14.37
N THR A 99 -14.89 -7.50 -14.01
CA THR A 99 -14.47 -7.83 -12.66
C THR A 99 -13.58 -6.75 -12.07
N VAL A 100 -13.57 -6.66 -10.78
CA VAL A 100 -12.71 -5.74 -10.01
C VAL A 100 -11.45 -6.46 -9.58
N CYS A 101 -10.30 -5.88 -9.88
CA CYS A 101 -9.02 -6.21 -9.28
C CYS A 101 -8.59 -5.00 -8.43
N TYR A 102 -8.63 -5.14 -7.12
CA TYR A 102 -8.31 -4.09 -6.15
C TYR A 102 -7.13 -4.49 -5.29
N THR A 103 -6.05 -3.73 -5.36
CA THR A 103 -4.89 -3.92 -4.50
C THR A 103 -5.06 -3.16 -3.19
N ALA A 104 -4.84 -3.85 -2.10
CA ALA A 104 -5.15 -3.43 -0.74
C ALA A 104 -4.07 -2.50 -0.17
N TYR A 105 -4.26 -1.21 -0.31
CA TYR A 105 -3.46 -0.17 0.33
C TYR A 105 -4.23 0.42 1.51
N ASN A 106 -4.28 -0.32 2.60
CA ASN A 106 -5.11 -0.02 3.77
C ASN A 106 -4.78 1.32 4.45
N HIS A 107 -3.59 1.89 4.24
CA HIS A 107 -3.25 3.22 4.78
C HIS A 107 -4.18 4.33 4.28
N ARG A 108 -4.80 4.19 3.10
CA ARG A 108 -5.82 5.13 2.60
C ARG A 108 -6.99 5.31 3.57
N PHE A 109 -7.25 4.31 4.42
CA PHE A 109 -8.35 4.30 5.41
C PHE A 109 -7.90 4.67 6.82
N GLU A 110 -6.63 5.05 7.01
CA GLU A 110 -6.18 5.68 8.25
C GLU A 110 -6.90 7.02 8.45
N PRO A 111 -7.48 7.29 9.63
CA PRO A 111 -8.26 8.50 9.85
C PRO A 111 -7.51 9.79 9.51
N HIS A 112 -6.22 9.88 9.86
CA HIS A 112 -5.41 11.05 9.56
C HIS A 112 -4.99 11.12 8.09
N PHE A 113 -4.89 9.99 7.37
CA PHE A 113 -4.69 9.99 5.91
C PHE A 113 -5.92 10.54 5.18
N MET A 114 -7.11 10.12 5.61
CA MET A 114 -8.37 10.66 5.11
C MET A 114 -8.49 12.16 5.39
N ARG A 115 -8.08 12.62 6.58
CA ARG A 115 -8.06 14.03 6.93
C ARG A 115 -7.06 14.81 6.08
N MET A 116 -5.84 14.31 5.88
CA MET A 116 -4.86 14.92 4.98
C MET A 116 -5.42 15.06 3.57
N LYS A 117 -6.05 14.00 3.04
CA LYS A 117 -6.72 14.04 1.74
C LYS A 117 -7.77 15.15 1.68
N ALA A 118 -8.63 15.24 2.68
CA ALA A 118 -9.67 16.27 2.74
C ALA A 118 -9.07 17.70 2.79
N VAL A 119 -8.00 17.90 3.54
CA VAL A 119 -7.29 19.20 3.62
C VAL A 119 -6.65 19.55 2.27
N VAL A 120 -6.00 18.61 1.60
CA VAL A 120 -5.40 18.82 0.27
C VAL A 120 -6.50 19.14 -0.75
N ASP A 121 -7.57 18.36 -0.80
CA ASP A 121 -8.66 18.51 -1.77
C ASP A 121 -9.43 19.82 -1.57
N SER A 122 -9.54 20.32 -0.33
CA SER A 122 -10.22 21.58 -0.05
C SER A 122 -9.49 22.81 -0.58
N GLY A 123 -8.19 22.66 -0.91
CA GLY A 123 -7.35 23.77 -1.34
C GLY A 123 -7.07 24.82 -0.25
N VAL A 124 -7.42 24.57 1.02
CA VAL A 124 -7.22 25.51 2.12
C VAL A 124 -5.76 25.88 2.32
N LEU A 125 -4.84 24.96 2.04
CA LEU A 125 -3.40 25.18 2.10
C LEU A 125 -2.84 26.02 0.95
N GLY A 126 -3.61 26.26 -0.13
CA GLY A 126 -3.11 26.86 -1.35
C GLY A 126 -2.17 25.91 -2.10
N LYS A 127 -1.17 26.45 -2.81
CA LYS A 127 -0.20 25.62 -3.55
C LYS A 127 0.64 24.78 -2.59
N ILE A 128 0.64 23.45 -2.79
CA ILE A 128 1.51 22.54 -2.03
C ILE A 128 2.93 22.68 -2.60
N TYR A 129 3.91 22.97 -1.76
CA TYR A 129 5.31 23.12 -2.16
C TYR A 129 6.06 21.79 -2.11
N CYS A 130 5.97 21.12 -0.96
CA CYS A 130 6.63 19.84 -0.79
C CYS A 130 5.91 18.96 0.23
N ALA A 131 6.10 17.65 0.10
CA ALA A 131 5.71 16.67 1.09
C ALA A 131 6.90 15.78 1.45
N ARG A 132 7.08 15.55 2.76
CA ARG A 132 8.05 14.62 3.32
C ARG A 132 7.33 13.48 3.96
N MET A 133 7.72 12.25 3.66
CA MET A 133 7.11 11.05 4.22
C MET A 133 8.18 10.07 4.67
N PHE A 134 8.03 9.57 5.88
CA PHE A 134 8.85 8.51 6.43
C PHE A 134 8.00 7.32 6.83
N TYR A 135 8.42 6.13 6.46
CA TYR A 135 7.83 4.91 6.94
C TYR A 135 8.91 3.90 7.36
N GLY A 136 8.92 3.56 8.64
CA GLY A 136 9.87 2.62 9.21
C GLY A 136 9.19 1.53 10.03
N ASN A 137 9.85 0.37 10.10
CA ASN A 137 9.53 -0.69 11.06
C ASN A 137 10.80 -1.31 11.63
N GLY A 138 10.67 -2.19 12.61
CA GLY A 138 11.79 -2.85 13.29
C GLY A 138 12.01 -4.29 12.84
N THR A 139 11.82 -4.61 11.56
CA THR A 139 11.82 -6.00 11.07
C THR A 139 13.11 -6.43 10.37
N ALA A 140 14.19 -5.63 10.41
CA ALA A 140 15.44 -5.94 9.71
C ALA A 140 15.94 -7.37 9.98
N ARG A 141 16.03 -7.78 11.24
CA ARG A 141 16.49 -9.13 11.61
C ARG A 141 15.53 -10.23 11.14
N LEU A 142 14.22 -10.03 11.24
CA LEU A 142 13.24 -10.98 10.73
C LEU A 142 13.31 -11.13 9.20
N VAL A 143 13.65 -10.05 8.50
CA VAL A 143 13.88 -10.08 7.06
C VAL A 143 15.16 -10.81 6.74
N ARG A 144 16.27 -10.51 7.43
CA ARG A 144 17.57 -11.17 7.26
C ARG A 144 17.50 -12.67 7.45
N ASP A 145 16.73 -13.12 8.43
CA ASP A 145 16.57 -14.53 8.76
C ASP A 145 15.60 -15.27 7.78
N SER A 146 15.03 -14.54 6.83
CA SER A 146 14.10 -15.04 5.82
C SER A 146 14.79 -15.14 4.44
N ALA A 147 15.03 -16.35 3.97
CA ALA A 147 15.75 -16.60 2.71
C ALA A 147 15.12 -15.94 1.48
N TRP A 148 13.80 -15.66 1.51
CA TRP A 148 13.09 -15.07 0.37
C TRP A 148 12.88 -13.56 0.49
N ARG A 149 13.01 -12.97 1.70
CA ARG A 149 12.79 -11.53 1.93
C ARG A 149 14.07 -10.71 1.82
N ASP A 150 15.22 -11.26 2.27
CA ASP A 150 16.51 -10.57 2.25
C ASP A 150 17.19 -10.71 0.87
N GLN A 151 16.49 -10.24 -0.17
CA GLN A 151 16.99 -10.26 -1.55
C GLN A 151 16.33 -9.17 -2.41
N GLY A 152 16.88 -9.00 -3.63
CA GLY A 152 16.34 -8.02 -4.59
C GLY A 152 16.40 -6.59 -4.06
N ALA A 153 15.31 -5.84 -4.27
CA ALA A 153 15.20 -4.43 -3.89
C ALA A 153 14.85 -4.20 -2.41
N GLY A 154 14.79 -5.27 -1.59
CA GLY A 154 14.63 -5.20 -0.14
C GLY A 154 13.39 -4.42 0.30
N VAL A 155 13.60 -3.34 1.06
CA VAL A 155 12.54 -2.51 1.66
C VAL A 155 11.68 -1.75 0.64
N LEU A 156 12.18 -1.53 -0.59
CA LEU A 156 11.49 -0.73 -1.61
C LEU A 156 10.10 -1.26 -1.97
N PRO A 157 9.90 -2.51 -2.41
CA PRO A 157 8.57 -2.99 -2.74
C PRO A 157 7.65 -3.10 -1.53
N ASP A 158 8.17 -3.33 -0.34
CA ASP A 158 7.37 -3.51 0.87
C ASP A 158 6.83 -2.18 1.43
N LEU A 159 7.73 -1.28 1.85
CA LEU A 159 7.33 0.00 2.46
C LEU A 159 7.20 1.12 1.42
N GLY A 160 8.02 1.10 0.36
CA GLY A 160 7.97 2.12 -0.69
C GLY A 160 6.66 2.12 -1.45
N SER A 161 6.05 0.95 -1.69
CA SER A 161 4.74 0.88 -2.33
C SER A 161 3.65 1.63 -1.54
N HIS A 162 3.69 1.58 -0.21
CA HIS A 162 2.77 2.36 0.63
C HIS A 162 2.96 3.87 0.48
N LEU A 163 4.22 4.36 0.42
CA LEU A 163 4.47 5.79 0.26
C LEU A 163 4.09 6.27 -1.14
N LEU A 164 4.34 5.46 -2.18
CA LEU A 164 3.91 5.77 -3.55
C LEU A 164 2.38 5.82 -3.66
N ASP A 165 1.69 4.85 -3.07
CA ASP A 165 0.23 4.86 -3.01
C ASP A 165 -0.31 6.06 -2.21
N THR A 166 0.35 6.44 -1.12
CA THR A 166 0.00 7.63 -0.35
C THR A 166 0.14 8.90 -1.18
N ALA A 167 1.21 9.03 -1.97
CA ALA A 167 1.39 10.17 -2.87
C ALA A 167 0.28 10.24 -3.93
N LEU A 168 -0.06 9.09 -4.54
CA LEU A 168 -1.20 9.01 -5.46
C LEU A 168 -2.51 9.42 -4.79
N PHE A 169 -2.73 8.97 -3.57
CA PHE A 169 -3.95 9.25 -2.85
C PHE A 169 -4.10 10.74 -2.50
N TRP A 170 -3.03 11.38 -2.03
CA TRP A 170 -3.11 12.79 -1.61
C TRP A 170 -2.96 13.78 -2.75
N PHE A 171 -2.08 13.53 -3.70
CA PHE A 171 -1.67 14.52 -4.69
C PHE A 171 -2.00 14.13 -6.13
N GLY A 172 -2.54 12.93 -6.35
CA GLY A 172 -2.66 12.37 -7.70
C GLY A 172 -1.32 11.84 -8.21
N ARG A 173 -1.27 11.52 -9.51
CA ARG A 173 -0.06 10.96 -10.14
C ARG A 173 0.99 12.06 -10.35
N PRO A 174 2.15 11.99 -9.66
CA PRO A 174 3.23 12.94 -9.89
C PRO A 174 3.75 12.87 -11.33
N ALA A 175 3.96 14.05 -11.95
CA ALA A 175 4.46 14.13 -13.33
C ALA A 175 5.98 13.93 -13.41
N ALA A 176 6.72 14.32 -12.37
CA ALA A 176 8.17 14.17 -12.34
C ALA A 176 8.59 12.73 -12.02
N PRO A 177 9.68 12.23 -12.64
CA PRO A 177 10.22 10.91 -12.36
C PRO A 177 10.76 10.82 -10.93
N PHE A 178 10.64 9.65 -10.35
CA PHE A 178 11.27 9.34 -9.07
C PHE A 178 12.74 8.95 -9.25
N SER A 179 13.57 9.36 -8.30
CA SER A 179 14.99 9.03 -8.24
C SER A 179 15.41 8.63 -6.84
N ILE A 180 16.44 7.79 -6.75
CA ILE A 180 17.09 7.40 -5.50
C ILE A 180 17.98 8.55 -5.03
N GLN A 181 17.93 8.84 -3.73
CA GLN A 181 18.84 9.77 -3.03
C GLN A 181 19.89 8.99 -2.25
N SER A 182 19.50 7.90 -1.59
CA SER A 182 20.45 6.99 -0.92
C SER A 182 19.91 5.57 -0.84
N VAL A 183 20.83 4.60 -0.85
CA VAL A 183 20.54 3.16 -0.66
C VAL A 183 21.56 2.61 0.32
N ASN A 184 21.08 2.03 1.40
CA ASN A 184 21.92 1.47 2.44
C ASN A 184 21.54 0.03 2.76
N ARG A 185 22.54 -0.73 3.22
CA ARG A 185 22.44 -2.14 3.66
C ARG A 185 23.19 -2.26 4.97
N PHE A 186 22.52 -1.84 6.05
CA PHE A 186 23.14 -1.79 7.37
C PHE A 186 23.15 -3.14 8.08
N GLU A 187 22.01 -3.85 8.06
CA GLU A 187 21.88 -5.14 8.73
C GLU A 187 21.53 -6.29 7.76
N ASN A 188 21.06 -5.97 6.55
CA ASN A 188 20.57 -6.95 5.56
C ASN A 188 21.45 -6.96 4.30
N ARG A 189 21.38 -8.05 3.52
CA ARG A 189 22.01 -8.14 2.19
C ARG A 189 21.27 -7.30 1.16
N ALA A 190 19.95 -7.33 1.21
CA ALA A 190 19.10 -6.43 0.43
C ALA A 190 19.03 -5.04 1.07
N PRO A 191 18.68 -3.98 0.34
CA PRO A 191 18.48 -2.66 0.91
C PRO A 191 17.49 -2.68 2.08
N ASP A 192 17.91 -2.18 3.25
CA ASP A 192 17.11 -2.07 4.46
C ASP A 192 16.78 -0.63 4.84
N HIS A 193 17.41 0.33 4.13
CA HIS A 193 17.13 1.75 4.25
C HIS A 193 17.29 2.41 2.89
N VAL A 194 16.28 3.16 2.43
CA VAL A 194 16.28 3.85 1.14
C VAL A 194 15.61 5.21 1.28
N ALA A 195 16.27 6.26 0.78
CA ALA A 195 15.67 7.57 0.53
C ALA A 195 15.51 7.79 -0.97
N PHE A 196 14.33 8.27 -1.37
CA PHE A 196 13.99 8.53 -2.77
C PHE A 196 12.95 9.65 -2.86
N GLY A 197 12.71 10.15 -4.06
CA GLY A 197 11.74 11.23 -4.24
C GLY A 197 11.57 11.66 -5.67
N ALA A 198 10.72 12.67 -5.88
CA ALA A 198 10.47 13.30 -7.17
C ALA A 198 10.58 14.82 -7.03
N ASN A 199 11.34 15.43 -7.92
CA ASN A 199 11.50 16.89 -7.97
C ASN A 199 10.44 17.50 -8.90
N GLY A 200 9.19 17.46 -8.47
CA GLY A 200 8.02 17.90 -9.22
C GLY A 200 7.22 18.99 -8.50
N ASP A 201 5.96 19.08 -8.82
CA ASP A 201 4.98 19.97 -8.20
C ASP A 201 3.81 19.09 -7.67
N PRO A 202 3.79 18.77 -6.37
CA PRO A 202 4.75 19.14 -5.33
C PRO A 202 6.07 18.35 -5.39
N VAL A 203 7.12 18.87 -4.73
CA VAL A 203 8.35 18.10 -4.46
C VAL A 203 8.03 17.01 -3.45
N LEU A 204 8.43 15.76 -3.75
CA LEU A 204 8.21 14.61 -2.88
C LEU A 204 9.54 14.08 -2.34
N GLN A 205 9.64 13.93 -1.02
CA GLN A 205 10.77 13.32 -0.33
C GLN A 205 10.26 12.15 0.49
N MET A 206 10.80 10.97 0.25
CA MET A 206 10.35 9.73 0.86
C MET A 206 11.52 8.96 1.43
N GLU A 207 11.36 8.43 2.62
CA GLU A 207 12.34 7.62 3.30
C GLU A 207 11.68 6.39 3.91
N ILE A 208 12.29 5.23 3.71
CA ILE A 208 11.80 3.94 4.18
C ILE A 208 12.92 3.16 4.84
N THR A 209 12.61 2.46 5.94
CA THR A 209 13.61 1.67 6.66
C THR A 209 13.02 0.48 7.41
N LEU A 210 13.81 -0.59 7.53
CA LEU A 210 13.52 -1.73 8.42
C LEU A 210 14.16 -1.56 9.81
N LEU A 211 14.82 -0.42 10.09
CA LEU A 211 15.70 -0.19 11.23
C LEU A 211 15.12 0.79 12.26
N ALA A 212 13.79 1.01 12.25
CA ALA A 212 13.15 1.98 13.13
C ALA A 212 12.84 1.42 14.55
N TRP A 213 13.28 0.19 14.89
CA TRP A 213 13.07 -0.51 16.17
C TRP A 213 11.61 -0.76 16.55
N ARG A 214 10.70 0.07 16.06
CA ARG A 214 9.24 -0.08 16.12
C ARG A 214 8.61 0.46 14.83
N ASN A 215 7.35 0.21 14.64
CA ASN A 215 6.62 0.86 13.55
C ASN A 215 6.55 2.36 13.78
N TYR A 216 6.93 3.12 12.76
CA TYR A 216 6.99 4.57 12.79
C TYR A 216 6.57 5.15 11.43
N PHE A 217 5.74 6.19 11.49
CA PHE A 217 5.31 6.93 10.31
C PHE A 217 5.21 8.41 10.63
N TYR A 218 5.67 9.26 9.75
CA TYR A 218 5.30 10.66 9.74
C TYR A 218 5.14 11.17 8.31
N ALA A 219 4.33 12.24 8.16
CA ALA A 219 4.21 13.00 6.93
C ALA A 219 4.08 14.49 7.25
N ASP A 220 4.84 15.31 6.53
CA ASP A 220 4.80 16.76 6.59
C ASP A 220 4.47 17.30 5.21
N VAL A 221 3.40 18.07 5.09
CA VAL A 221 3.00 18.77 3.87
C VAL A 221 3.15 20.27 4.11
N PHE A 222 4.04 20.92 3.33
CA PHE A 222 4.28 22.36 3.40
C PHE A 222 3.71 23.05 2.17
N ALA A 223 3.01 24.15 2.38
CA ALA A 223 2.24 24.82 1.35
C ALA A 223 2.25 26.36 1.51
N GLU A 224 1.64 27.04 0.57
CA GLU A 224 1.58 28.51 0.49
C GLU A 224 0.95 29.15 1.72
N LYS A 225 -0.17 28.60 2.23
CA LYS A 225 -0.97 29.18 3.30
C LYS A 225 -0.78 28.49 4.65
N GLY A 226 0.01 27.42 4.71
CA GLY A 226 0.21 26.69 5.96
C GLY A 226 0.90 25.35 5.76
N SER A 227 0.72 24.47 6.74
CA SER A 227 1.27 23.10 6.68
C SER A 227 0.35 22.12 7.41
N ALA A 228 0.40 20.86 7.01
CA ALA A 228 -0.32 19.77 7.67
C ALA A 228 0.64 18.62 7.99
N HIS A 229 0.47 18.03 9.17
CA HIS A 229 1.40 17.06 9.73
C HIS A 229 0.68 15.85 10.26
N ILE A 230 1.24 14.66 10.02
CA ILE A 230 0.81 13.39 10.62
C ILE A 230 1.97 12.79 11.39
N GLN A 231 1.71 12.34 12.62
CA GLN A 231 2.63 11.54 13.40
C GLN A 231 1.97 10.26 13.86
N SER A 232 2.58 9.11 13.56
CA SER A 232 2.11 7.77 13.86
C SER A 232 0.84 7.38 13.08
N LEU A 233 0.48 6.11 13.18
CA LEU A 233 -0.80 5.55 12.70
C LEU A 233 -1.58 5.03 13.91
N CYS A 234 -2.91 5.11 13.86
CA CYS A 234 -3.77 4.74 14.99
C CYS A 234 -3.55 3.30 15.47
N LYS A 235 -3.21 2.39 14.57
CA LYS A 235 -2.91 0.99 14.88
C LYS A 235 -1.66 0.75 15.73
N TRP A 236 -0.82 1.77 15.93
CA TRP A 236 0.44 1.65 16.69
C TRP A 236 0.45 2.44 17.99
N GLY A 237 -0.67 3.02 18.36
CA GLY A 237 -0.85 3.85 19.55
C GLY A 237 -1.39 5.22 19.20
N PRO A 238 -1.15 6.23 20.04
CA PRO A 238 -1.60 7.59 19.72
C PRO A 238 -1.06 8.07 18.39
N SER A 239 -1.95 8.59 17.56
CA SER A 239 -1.60 9.25 16.31
C SER A 239 -2.13 10.68 16.30
N THR A 240 -1.37 11.60 15.72
CA THR A 240 -1.72 13.03 15.71
C THR A 240 -1.81 13.55 14.29
N PHE A 241 -2.73 14.46 14.08
CA PHE A 241 -2.81 15.33 12.91
C PHE A 241 -2.76 16.78 13.38
N THR A 242 -1.92 17.61 12.77
CA THR A 242 -1.81 19.04 13.08
C THR A 242 -1.90 19.83 11.79
N LEU A 243 -2.82 20.81 11.75
CA LEU A 243 -2.91 21.82 10.72
C LEU A 243 -2.38 23.15 11.28
N ARG A 244 -1.52 23.83 10.52
CA ARG A 244 -0.91 25.11 10.91
C ARG A 244 -1.19 26.18 9.88
N ASP A 245 -1.69 27.31 10.34
CA ASP A 245 -1.92 28.49 9.49
C ASP A 245 -0.66 29.35 9.43
N ARG A 246 -0.25 29.72 8.20
CA ARG A 246 0.92 30.59 8.01
C ARG A 246 0.68 32.01 8.53
N LYS A 247 1.63 32.51 9.32
CA LYS A 247 1.65 33.90 9.77
C LYS A 247 2.71 34.69 8.98
N LEU A 248 2.31 35.80 8.38
CA LEU A 248 3.19 36.69 7.60
C LEU A 248 3.55 37.93 8.43
N PRO A 249 4.79 38.48 8.27
CA PRO A 249 5.92 37.99 7.47
C PRO A 249 6.58 36.76 8.08
N SER A 250 6.51 36.57 9.40
CA SER A 250 6.89 35.38 10.16
C SER A 250 6.22 35.45 11.52
N GLY A 251 5.94 34.31 12.13
CA GLY A 251 5.32 34.24 13.46
C GLY A 251 4.97 32.81 13.83
N ARG A 252 4.60 32.60 15.09
CA ARG A 252 4.09 31.33 15.53
C ARG A 252 2.73 31.08 14.86
N PRO A 253 2.58 29.95 14.14
CA PRO A 253 1.31 29.62 13.49
C PRO A 253 0.22 29.33 14.54
N ASP A 254 -1.03 29.56 14.19
CA ASP A 254 -2.15 28.92 14.88
C ASP A 254 -2.16 27.44 14.51
N GLU A 255 -2.46 26.58 15.48
CA GLU A 255 -2.45 25.14 15.31
C GLU A 255 -3.81 24.56 15.67
N ASP A 256 -4.37 23.76 14.75
CA ASP A 256 -5.49 22.86 15.01
C ASP A 256 -4.99 21.42 15.01
N GLY A 257 -5.07 20.75 16.17
CA GLY A 257 -4.51 19.44 16.38
C GLY A 257 -5.52 18.43 16.89
N ILE A 258 -5.48 17.20 16.35
CA ILE A 258 -6.28 16.07 16.83
C ILE A 258 -5.37 14.90 17.12
N THR A 259 -5.53 14.32 18.32
CA THR A 259 -4.90 13.06 18.72
C THR A 259 -5.95 11.95 18.78
N LEU A 260 -5.68 10.85 18.12
CA LEU A 260 -6.53 9.65 18.14
C LEU A 260 -5.84 8.51 18.88
N VAL A 261 -6.59 7.85 19.75
CA VAL A 261 -6.22 6.60 20.43
C VAL A 261 -7.35 5.62 20.20
N GLN A 262 -7.18 4.76 19.20
CA GLN A 262 -8.24 3.82 18.79
C GLN A 262 -7.66 2.55 18.16
N ALA A 263 -8.48 1.53 18.07
CA ALA A 263 -8.14 0.33 17.31
C ALA A 263 -8.01 0.62 15.81
N ASP A 264 -7.31 -0.24 15.10
CA ASP A 264 -7.11 -0.13 13.65
C ASP A 264 -8.43 -0.31 12.87
N PRO A 265 -9.00 0.75 12.26
CA PRO A 265 -10.24 0.65 11.49
C PRO A 265 -10.00 0.28 10.02
N THR A 266 -8.73 0.23 9.58
CA THR A 266 -8.38 0.25 8.16
C THR A 266 -8.82 -1.00 7.42
N TRP A 267 -8.76 -2.16 8.06
CA TRP A 267 -9.09 -3.45 7.44
C TRP A 267 -10.57 -3.59 7.10
N GLU A 268 -11.42 -3.21 8.03
CA GLU A 268 -12.88 -3.23 7.83
C GLU A 268 -13.32 -2.15 6.83
N ALA A 269 -12.74 -0.95 6.93
CA ALA A 269 -13.03 0.15 6.02
C ALA A 269 -12.62 -0.20 4.58
N GLU A 270 -11.45 -0.80 4.41
CA GLU A 270 -10.97 -1.26 3.10
C GLU A 270 -11.85 -2.38 2.52
N TYR A 271 -12.26 -3.33 3.34
CA TYR A 271 -13.14 -4.40 2.88
C TYR A 271 -14.53 -3.87 2.45
N ARG A 272 -15.08 -2.91 3.19
CA ARG A 272 -16.32 -2.22 2.77
C ARG A 272 -16.13 -1.46 1.47
N HIS A 273 -15.00 -0.76 1.31
CA HIS A 273 -14.67 -0.08 0.07
C HIS A 273 -14.55 -1.04 -1.10
N PHE A 274 -13.87 -2.16 -0.93
CA PHE A 274 -13.78 -3.21 -1.96
C PHE A 274 -15.16 -3.69 -2.40
N LYS A 275 -16.09 -3.93 -1.47
CA LYS A 275 -17.47 -4.32 -1.82
C LYS A 275 -18.18 -3.25 -2.66
N ALA A 276 -18.03 -1.99 -2.29
CA ALA A 276 -18.60 -0.88 -3.07
C ALA A 276 -17.99 -0.79 -4.47
N LEU A 277 -16.68 -1.01 -4.62
CA LEU A 277 -16.03 -1.06 -5.93
C LEU A 277 -16.55 -2.22 -6.80
N CYS A 278 -16.83 -3.38 -6.18
CA CYS A 278 -17.42 -4.52 -6.91
C CYS A 278 -18.81 -4.18 -7.50
N GLU A 279 -19.61 -3.39 -6.77
CA GLU A 279 -20.91 -2.90 -7.26
C GLU A 279 -20.75 -1.87 -8.39
N GLN A 280 -19.73 -1.04 -8.34
CA GLN A 280 -19.44 0.01 -9.32
C GLN A 280 -18.64 -0.49 -10.53
N GLY A 281 -18.02 -1.64 -10.44
CA GLY A 281 -17.12 -2.18 -11.46
C GLY A 281 -15.79 -1.45 -11.60
N ALA A 282 -15.31 -0.82 -10.51
CA ALA A 282 -14.09 0.01 -10.52
C ALA A 282 -12.88 -0.73 -9.93
N SER A 283 -11.77 -0.74 -10.66
CA SER A 283 -10.48 -1.31 -10.23
C SER A 283 -9.46 -0.21 -9.96
N ASN A 284 -8.41 -0.51 -9.16
CA ASN A 284 -7.27 0.39 -8.97
C ASN A 284 -5.98 -0.09 -9.65
N ILE A 285 -6.08 -1.03 -10.58
CA ILE A 285 -4.93 -1.65 -11.25
C ILE A 285 -4.05 -0.65 -12.01
N ASP A 286 -4.63 0.47 -12.49
CA ASP A 286 -3.86 1.56 -13.11
C ASP A 286 -2.89 2.23 -12.13
N ASN A 287 -3.24 2.26 -10.84
CA ASN A 287 -2.34 2.70 -9.79
C ASN A 287 -1.19 1.71 -9.59
N ASP A 288 -1.51 0.41 -9.63
CA ASP A 288 -0.50 -0.64 -9.51
C ASP A 288 0.48 -0.65 -10.69
N ILE A 289 0.01 -0.42 -11.92
CA ILE A 289 0.87 -0.28 -13.09
C ILE A 289 1.87 0.86 -12.86
N TRP A 290 1.39 2.03 -12.44
CA TRP A 290 2.27 3.16 -12.15
C TRP A 290 3.23 2.89 -10.97
N ILE A 291 2.74 2.34 -9.86
CA ILE A 291 3.58 1.99 -8.70
C ILE A 291 4.66 1.00 -9.11
N ASN A 292 4.29 -0.02 -9.88
CA ASN A 292 5.22 -1.04 -10.37
C ASN A 292 6.31 -0.45 -11.26
N ASP A 293 5.96 0.45 -12.18
CA ASP A 293 6.92 1.13 -13.06
C ASP A 293 7.92 1.97 -12.26
N VAL A 294 7.44 2.74 -11.27
CA VAL A 294 8.30 3.52 -10.38
C VAL A 294 9.20 2.59 -9.57
N LEU A 295 8.66 1.56 -8.93
CA LEU A 295 9.44 0.60 -8.15
C LEU A 295 10.48 -0.14 -9.01
N ALA A 296 10.14 -0.52 -10.23
CA ALA A 296 11.07 -1.16 -11.16
C ALA A 296 12.24 -0.22 -11.52
N GLY A 297 11.96 1.06 -11.75
CA GLY A 297 12.98 2.09 -11.99
C GLY A 297 13.92 2.27 -10.79
N LEU A 298 13.35 2.48 -9.61
CA LEU A 298 14.10 2.63 -8.36
C LEU A 298 14.90 1.36 -8.02
N SER A 299 14.33 0.16 -8.23
CA SER A 299 14.98 -1.12 -7.95
C SER A 299 16.20 -1.35 -8.84
N ARG A 300 16.12 -1.03 -10.14
CA ARG A 300 17.29 -1.11 -11.04
C ARG A 300 18.44 -0.25 -10.53
N HIS A 301 18.14 0.95 -10.08
CA HIS A 301 19.14 1.85 -9.52
C HIS A 301 19.73 1.31 -8.22
N ALA A 302 18.88 0.88 -7.28
CA ALA A 302 19.29 0.31 -5.99
C ALA A 302 20.14 -0.96 -6.12
N LEU A 303 19.89 -1.78 -7.13
CA LEU A 303 20.67 -3.01 -7.42
C LEU A 303 21.98 -2.70 -8.16
N GLY A 304 22.02 -1.67 -8.99
CA GLY A 304 23.22 -1.21 -9.70
C GLY A 304 24.20 -0.43 -8.82
N SER A 305 23.76 0.13 -7.70
CA SER A 305 24.60 0.80 -6.71
C SER A 305 25.37 -0.24 -5.91
N LYS A 306 26.51 -0.69 -6.40
CA LYS A 306 27.49 -1.42 -5.57
C LYS A 306 28.06 -0.44 -4.56
N ALA A 307 27.97 -0.82 -3.28
CA ALA A 307 28.63 -0.14 -2.15
C ALA A 307 30.15 -0.05 -2.35
#